data_7c43b6c86165e90f687df67f497966f0
#
_entry.id   7c43b6c86165e90f687df67f497966f0
#
_cell.length_a   1.000
_cell.length_b   1.000
_cell.length_c   1.000
_cell.angle_alpha   90.00
_cell.angle_beta   90.00
_cell.angle_gamma   90.00
#
_symmetry.space_group_name_H-M   'P 1'
#
loop_
_entity.id
_entity.type
_entity.pdbx_description
1 polymer ?
#
loop_
_entity_poly.entity_id
_entity_poly.type
_entity_poly.pdbx_seq_one_letter_code
_entity_poly.pdbx_strand_id
1 'polypeptide(L)'
;FKHSTNWSNIWIDYSKKNNLDFEVLSPYSSVIIPKLKDFDICLWHFSNYVYIDMVFARSILSTAKALGLSIFPDYGDSWHFDDKVAQSYLLNSIGPNIPKYWVFNKKNEAIDWLSKNANYPLVSKLKGGSGSHHVKLLSSKRLAIAYTKKMFRRGISPSPSFIFKANSNIRSSNTKSTFINRFKRIPEFVHTLRNSKKFPNEKSYVYFQEFIPNASFDIKVVVIKDKVSGFGRKVRSGDFRASGGGDTF
;
A
#
# COMPACT_ATOMS: atom_id res chain seq x y z
N PHE A 1 17.23 -5.66 6.43
CA PHE A 1 16.28 -6.75 6.12
C PHE A 1 16.40 -7.08 4.64
N LYS A 2 16.83 -8.33 4.30
CA LYS A 2 16.85 -8.83 2.92
C LYS A 2 15.42 -9.13 2.45
N HIS A 3 14.71 -8.14 1.99
CA HIS A 3 13.54 -8.34 1.15
C HIS A 3 13.98 -8.36 -0.30
N SER A 4 13.49 -9.30 -1.10
CA SER A 4 13.78 -9.42 -2.55
C SER A 4 13.38 -8.18 -3.36
N THR A 5 12.65 -7.25 -2.75
CA THR A 5 12.20 -5.97 -3.32
C THR A 5 12.88 -4.76 -2.67
N ASN A 6 13.90 -4.96 -1.84
CA ASN A 6 14.58 -3.87 -1.16
C ASN A 6 15.65 -3.24 -2.06
N TRP A 7 15.46 -2.00 -2.43
CA TRP A 7 16.40 -1.23 -3.23
C TRP A 7 17.72 -0.92 -2.52
N SER A 8 17.79 -1.10 -1.22
CA SER A 8 19.01 -0.83 -0.44
C SER A 8 20.21 -1.59 -0.95
N ASN A 9 20.05 -2.85 -1.37
CA ASN A 9 21.14 -3.62 -1.95
C ASN A 9 21.66 -2.98 -3.27
N ILE A 10 20.76 -2.48 -4.11
CA ILE A 10 21.12 -1.80 -5.37
C ILE A 10 21.92 -0.52 -5.07
N TRP A 11 21.52 0.24 -4.08
CA TRP A 11 22.23 1.45 -3.66
C TRP A 11 23.61 1.12 -3.08
N ILE A 12 23.70 0.08 -2.24
CA ILE A 12 24.96 -0.41 -1.68
C ILE A 12 25.92 -0.87 -2.79
N ASP A 13 25.43 -1.66 -3.73
CA ASP A 13 26.24 -2.17 -4.85
C ASP A 13 26.69 -1.02 -5.75
N TYR A 14 25.83 -0.03 -6.01
CA TYR A 14 26.17 1.17 -6.75
C TYR A 14 27.27 1.98 -6.02
N SER A 15 27.13 2.19 -4.73
CA SER A 15 28.12 2.93 -3.92
C SER A 15 29.48 2.26 -3.95
N LYS A 16 29.52 0.94 -3.75
CA LYS A 16 30.78 0.16 -3.86
C LYS A 16 31.43 0.28 -5.24
N LYS A 17 30.64 0.15 -6.30
CA LYS A 17 31.14 0.23 -7.69
C LYS A 17 31.70 1.60 -8.04
N ASN A 18 31.21 2.65 -7.41
CA ASN A 18 31.61 4.03 -7.70
C ASN A 18 32.51 4.63 -6.60
N ASN A 19 33.03 3.81 -5.67
CA ASN A 19 33.89 4.23 -4.55
C ASN A 19 33.28 5.40 -3.73
N LEU A 20 31.97 5.33 -3.49
CA LEU A 20 31.28 6.29 -2.63
C LEU A 20 31.35 5.78 -1.17
N ASP A 21 31.62 6.67 -0.25
CA ASP A 21 31.56 6.37 1.18
C ASP A 21 30.10 6.16 1.60
N PHE A 22 29.84 5.08 2.33
CA PHE A 22 28.50 4.80 2.84
C PHE A 22 28.55 3.98 4.14
N GLU A 23 27.52 4.15 4.95
CA GLU A 23 27.26 3.29 6.12
C GLU A 23 25.82 2.76 6.05
N VAL A 24 25.62 1.52 6.49
CA VAL A 24 24.29 0.91 6.60
C VAL A 24 23.81 1.06 8.04
N LEU A 25 22.91 1.98 8.27
CA LEU A 25 22.33 2.26 9.58
C LEU A 25 21.00 1.54 9.80
N SER A 26 20.71 1.22 11.06
CA SER A 26 19.37 0.81 11.46
C SER A 26 18.52 2.05 11.74
N PRO A 27 17.40 2.24 11.02
CA PRO A 27 16.51 3.37 11.29
C PRO A 27 15.86 3.31 12.67
N TYR A 28 15.92 2.15 13.34
CA TYR A 28 15.33 1.95 14.67
C TYR A 28 16.32 2.13 15.82
N SER A 29 17.55 2.52 15.51
CA SER A 29 18.56 2.83 16.53
C SER A 29 18.16 4.07 17.31
N SER A 30 18.31 4.04 18.64
CA SER A 30 18.08 5.20 19.51
C SER A 30 19.00 6.39 19.21
N VAL A 31 20.12 6.12 18.53
CA VAL A 31 21.13 7.13 18.15
C VAL A 31 21.09 7.47 16.67
N ILE A 32 20.00 7.12 15.95
CA ILE A 32 19.93 7.35 14.51
C ILE A 32 20.04 8.83 14.14
N ILE A 33 19.37 9.71 14.86
CA ILE A 33 19.37 11.14 14.54
C ILE A 33 20.73 11.80 14.74
N PRO A 34 21.45 11.60 15.87
CA PRO A 34 22.84 12.05 15.98
C PRO A 34 23.73 11.54 14.85
N LYS A 35 23.64 10.26 14.48
CA LYS A 35 24.45 9.67 13.41
C LYS A 35 24.15 10.25 12.03
N LEU A 36 22.91 10.65 11.75
CA LEU A 36 22.57 11.23 10.46
C LEU A 36 23.31 12.55 10.16
N LYS A 37 23.80 13.25 11.19
CA LYS A 37 24.56 14.50 11.01
C LYS A 37 25.90 14.31 10.30
N ASP A 38 26.42 13.08 10.26
CA ASP A 38 27.70 12.76 9.65
C ASP A 38 27.57 12.45 8.13
N PHE A 39 26.38 12.63 7.55
CA PHE A 39 26.07 12.26 6.16
C PHE A 39 25.45 13.42 5.38
N ASP A 40 25.64 13.40 4.07
CA ASP A 40 25.01 14.34 3.12
C ASP A 40 23.70 13.79 2.55
N ILE A 41 23.57 12.45 2.49
CA ILE A 41 22.46 11.76 1.82
C ILE A 41 21.90 10.66 2.74
N CYS A 42 20.58 10.57 2.80
CA CYS A 42 19.87 9.48 3.47
C CYS A 42 18.95 8.76 2.49
N LEU A 43 19.20 7.48 2.27
CA LEU A 43 18.40 6.62 1.40
C LEU A 43 17.69 5.55 2.22
N TRP A 44 16.37 5.54 2.24
CA TRP A 44 15.61 4.53 2.98
C TRP A 44 14.38 4.04 2.21
N HIS A 45 14.45 2.84 1.67
CA HIS A 45 13.29 2.15 1.10
C HIS A 45 12.43 1.54 2.23
N PHE A 46 11.63 2.37 2.89
CA PHE A 46 10.68 1.90 3.90
C PHE A 46 9.50 1.15 3.26
N SER A 47 8.97 0.18 3.99
CA SER A 47 7.99 -0.76 3.47
C SER A 47 6.61 -0.59 4.12
N ASN A 48 5.57 -0.46 3.30
CA ASN A 48 4.18 -0.47 3.78
C ASN A 48 3.73 -1.83 4.36
N TYR A 49 4.53 -2.88 4.24
CA TYR A 49 4.29 -4.17 4.87
C TYR A 49 4.92 -4.29 6.26
N VAL A 50 5.74 -3.33 6.65
CA VAL A 50 6.43 -3.29 7.93
C VAL A 50 5.85 -2.16 8.76
N TYR A 51 5.08 -2.50 9.80
CA TYR A 51 4.39 -1.50 10.62
C TYR A 51 5.33 -0.46 11.21
N ILE A 52 6.47 -0.89 11.71
CA ILE A 52 7.45 0.01 12.34
C ILE A 52 8.04 1.01 11.33
N ASP A 53 8.22 0.62 10.05
CA ASP A 53 8.61 1.53 8.99
C ASP A 53 7.58 2.64 8.83
N MET A 54 6.30 2.27 8.74
CA MET A 54 5.20 3.23 8.56
C MET A 54 5.05 4.20 9.74
N VAL A 55 5.44 3.77 10.94
CA VAL A 55 5.43 4.62 12.14
C VAL A 55 6.57 5.63 12.12
N PHE A 56 7.79 5.21 11.78
CA PHE A 56 8.99 6.01 11.95
C PHE A 56 9.47 6.76 10.71
N ALA A 57 9.10 6.30 9.49
CA ALA A 57 9.64 6.87 8.25
C ALA A 57 9.41 8.37 8.15
N ARG A 58 8.22 8.85 8.47
CA ARG A 58 7.91 10.28 8.47
C ARG A 58 8.87 11.06 9.36
N SER A 59 9.00 10.65 10.60
CA SER A 59 9.80 11.39 11.60
C SER A 59 11.27 11.41 11.21
N ILE A 60 11.82 10.26 10.83
CA ILE A 60 13.25 10.14 10.50
C ILE A 60 13.60 10.89 9.21
N LEU A 61 12.83 10.68 8.13
CA LEU A 61 13.11 11.33 6.85
C LEU A 61 12.89 12.85 6.92
N SER A 62 11.83 13.30 7.59
CA SER A 62 11.61 14.74 7.78
C SER A 62 12.69 15.38 8.64
N THR A 63 13.20 14.68 9.67
CA THR A 63 14.30 15.16 10.49
C THR A 63 15.61 15.18 9.70
N ALA A 64 15.90 14.13 8.92
CA ALA A 64 17.08 14.11 8.04
C ALA A 64 17.07 15.30 7.07
N LYS A 65 15.92 15.59 6.47
CA LYS A 65 15.76 16.80 5.61
C LYS A 65 15.98 18.10 6.37
N ALA A 66 15.45 18.21 7.59
CA ALA A 66 15.67 19.39 8.45
C ALA A 66 17.13 19.56 8.89
N LEU A 67 17.89 18.47 8.96
CA LEU A 67 19.34 18.51 9.17
C LEU A 67 20.15 18.91 7.92
N GLY A 68 19.49 19.09 6.77
CA GLY A 68 20.13 19.47 5.51
C GLY A 68 20.49 18.32 4.59
N LEU A 69 20.18 17.06 4.95
CA LEU A 69 20.49 15.92 4.10
C LEU A 69 19.59 15.88 2.85
N SER A 70 20.17 15.47 1.73
CA SER A 70 19.41 14.99 0.60
C SER A 70 18.76 13.65 0.95
N ILE A 71 17.45 13.52 0.80
CA ILE A 71 16.72 12.31 1.21
C ILE A 71 16.02 11.63 0.04
N PHE A 72 15.94 10.30 0.09
CA PHE A 72 15.12 9.52 -0.82
C PHE A 72 14.48 8.31 -0.11
N PRO A 73 13.15 8.16 -0.22
CA PRO A 73 12.22 9.12 -0.84
C PRO A 73 12.10 10.40 -0.02
N ASP A 74 11.80 11.52 -0.70
CA ASP A 74 11.42 12.74 0.02
C ASP A 74 10.06 12.53 0.67
N TYR A 75 9.98 12.74 1.97
CA TYR A 75 8.71 12.54 2.66
C TYR A 75 7.67 13.60 2.27
N GLY A 76 8.10 14.79 1.90
CA GLY A 76 7.23 15.83 1.36
C GLY A 76 6.49 15.38 0.10
N ASP A 77 7.12 14.53 -0.71
CA ASP A 77 6.52 13.99 -1.95
C ASP A 77 5.84 12.63 -1.74
N SER A 78 6.12 11.96 -0.63
CA SER A 78 5.63 10.59 -0.34
C SER A 78 4.67 10.49 0.85
N TRP A 79 4.18 11.61 1.39
CA TRP A 79 3.28 11.64 2.55
C TRP A 79 1.99 10.85 2.34
N HIS A 80 1.55 10.71 1.09
CA HIS A 80 0.37 9.93 0.67
C HIS A 80 0.68 8.46 0.38
N PHE A 81 1.91 8.00 0.62
CA PHE A 81 2.31 6.62 0.36
C PHE A 81 1.46 5.63 1.16
N ASP A 82 0.88 4.66 0.46
CA ASP A 82 -0.06 3.65 0.96
C ASP A 82 -1.28 4.23 1.72
N ASP A 83 -1.68 5.45 1.41
CA ASP A 83 -2.85 6.12 1.98
C ASP A 83 -3.85 6.53 0.90
N LYS A 84 -4.90 5.73 0.71
CA LYS A 84 -5.90 5.96 -0.34
C LYS A 84 -6.75 7.21 -0.12
N VAL A 85 -6.94 7.61 1.13
CA VAL A 85 -7.65 8.87 1.45
C VAL A 85 -6.77 10.05 1.05
N ALA A 86 -5.50 10.05 1.48
CA ALA A 86 -4.55 11.09 1.12
C ALA A 86 -4.33 11.18 -0.39
N GLN A 87 -4.17 10.03 -1.07
CA GLN A 87 -4.07 9.98 -2.54
C GLN A 87 -5.29 10.56 -3.23
N SER A 88 -6.50 10.24 -2.75
CA SER A 88 -7.73 10.78 -3.33
C SER A 88 -7.83 12.30 -3.16
N TYR A 89 -7.43 12.82 -2.00
CA TYR A 89 -7.42 14.26 -1.77
C TYR A 89 -6.38 14.97 -2.65
N LEU A 90 -5.18 14.42 -2.75
CA LEU A 90 -4.13 14.94 -3.62
C LEU A 90 -4.59 14.94 -5.09
N LEU A 91 -5.07 13.80 -5.59
CA LEU A 91 -5.53 13.70 -6.97
C LEU A 91 -6.70 14.65 -7.25
N ASN A 92 -7.64 14.78 -6.33
CA ASN A 92 -8.76 15.72 -6.49
C ASN A 92 -8.27 17.18 -6.55
N SER A 93 -7.22 17.52 -5.81
CA SER A 93 -6.68 18.90 -5.78
C SER A 93 -5.95 19.29 -7.06
N ILE A 94 -5.38 18.34 -7.80
CA ILE A 94 -4.66 18.58 -9.07
C ILE A 94 -5.50 18.34 -10.31
N GLY A 95 -6.78 17.97 -10.14
CA GLY A 95 -7.80 17.99 -11.18
C GLY A 95 -7.83 16.83 -12.19
N PRO A 96 -7.13 15.68 -12.03
CA PRO A 96 -7.29 14.59 -12.98
C PRO A 96 -8.68 13.99 -12.89
N ASN A 97 -9.14 13.39 -13.99
CA ASN A 97 -10.39 12.67 -14.00
C ASN A 97 -10.26 11.35 -13.22
N ILE A 98 -10.68 11.35 -11.97
CA ILE A 98 -10.68 10.18 -11.10
C ILE A 98 -12.10 9.70 -10.80
N PRO A 99 -12.29 8.40 -10.51
CA PRO A 99 -13.58 7.89 -10.07
C PRO A 99 -14.09 8.66 -8.84
N LYS A 100 -15.36 8.97 -8.81
CA LYS A 100 -15.97 9.66 -7.67
C LYS A 100 -15.72 8.88 -6.39
N TYR A 101 -15.38 9.59 -5.31
CA TYR A 101 -15.14 8.99 -4.01
C TYR A 101 -15.78 9.80 -2.90
N TRP A 102 -16.02 9.13 -1.78
CA TRP A 102 -16.61 9.73 -0.58
C TRP A 102 -15.92 9.20 0.66
N VAL A 103 -15.53 10.11 1.54
CA VAL A 103 -14.88 9.80 2.81
C VAL A 103 -15.72 10.35 3.93
N PHE A 104 -16.10 9.51 4.88
CA PHE A 104 -16.87 9.92 6.06
C PHE A 104 -16.11 9.56 7.32
N ASN A 105 -15.99 10.51 8.25
CA ASN A 105 -15.44 10.33 9.59
C ASN A 105 -16.54 10.31 10.67
N LYS A 106 -17.81 10.45 10.28
CA LYS A 106 -18.98 10.32 11.15
C LYS A 106 -19.91 9.23 10.64
N LYS A 107 -20.25 8.28 11.54
CA LYS A 107 -21.06 7.11 11.20
C LYS A 107 -22.46 7.50 10.67
N ASN A 108 -23.12 8.46 11.32
CA ASN A 108 -24.49 8.82 10.96
C ASN A 108 -24.56 9.53 9.61
N GLU A 109 -23.59 10.39 9.30
CA GLU A 109 -23.47 11.03 7.98
C GLU A 109 -23.27 9.99 6.87
N ALA A 110 -22.39 9.01 7.09
CA ALA A 110 -22.18 7.91 6.15
C ALA A 110 -23.46 7.11 5.91
N ILE A 111 -24.20 6.77 6.98
CA ILE A 111 -25.43 5.97 6.86
C ILE A 111 -26.53 6.77 6.17
N ASP A 112 -26.67 8.04 6.45
CA ASP A 112 -27.65 8.92 5.80
C ASP A 112 -27.35 9.03 4.30
N TRP A 113 -26.10 9.30 3.93
CA TRP A 113 -25.66 9.36 2.55
C TRP A 113 -25.89 8.01 1.80
N LEU A 114 -25.52 6.89 2.42
CA LEU A 114 -25.77 5.55 1.85
C LEU A 114 -27.25 5.27 1.64
N SER A 115 -28.10 5.90 2.42
CA SER A 115 -29.54 5.69 2.36
C SER A 115 -30.23 6.53 1.29
N LYS A 116 -29.74 7.73 1.02
CA LYS A 116 -30.39 8.75 0.19
C LYS A 116 -29.71 9.00 -1.16
N ASN A 117 -28.38 8.88 -1.21
CA ASN A 117 -27.58 9.39 -2.32
C ASN A 117 -26.71 8.34 -3.03
N ALA A 118 -26.46 7.19 -2.40
CA ALA A 118 -25.55 6.22 -2.93
C ALA A 118 -26.13 5.40 -4.07
N ASN A 119 -25.38 5.28 -5.17
CA ASN A 119 -25.64 4.35 -6.25
C ASN A 119 -24.83 3.06 -6.02
N TYR A 120 -25.47 1.90 -6.21
CA TYR A 120 -24.84 0.60 -5.98
C TYR A 120 -24.56 -0.11 -7.31
N PRO A 121 -23.47 -0.92 -7.39
CA PRO A 121 -22.55 -1.25 -6.32
C PRO A 121 -21.53 -0.12 -6.03
N LEU A 122 -21.04 -0.07 -4.78
CA LEU A 122 -19.93 0.77 -4.37
C LEU A 122 -18.67 -0.07 -4.12
N VAL A 123 -17.50 0.52 -4.31
CA VAL A 123 -16.23 -0.05 -3.88
C VAL A 123 -15.81 0.58 -2.57
N SER A 124 -15.58 -0.24 -1.53
CA SER A 124 -14.96 0.23 -0.29
C SER A 124 -13.50 -0.17 -0.23
N LYS A 125 -12.67 0.70 0.33
CA LYS A 125 -11.23 0.46 0.52
C LYS A 125 -10.84 0.85 1.95
N LEU A 126 -9.81 0.20 2.48
CA LEU A 126 -9.11 0.74 3.64
C LEU A 126 -8.13 1.82 3.20
N LYS A 127 -7.76 2.69 4.12
CA LYS A 127 -6.75 3.73 3.94
C LYS A 127 -5.43 3.11 3.50
N GLY A 128 -4.91 2.16 4.28
CA GLY A 128 -3.73 1.40 3.97
C GLY A 128 -4.01 0.06 3.27
N GLY A 129 -2.94 -0.59 2.86
CA GLY A 129 -2.96 -1.92 2.25
C GLY A 129 -2.89 -1.92 0.73
N SER A 130 -1.80 -2.48 0.22
CA SER A 130 -1.55 -2.67 -1.21
C SER A 130 -2.13 -4.02 -1.71
N GLY A 131 -2.09 -4.26 -3.02
CA GLY A 131 -2.47 -5.55 -3.62
C GLY A 131 -3.94 -5.91 -3.54
N SER A 132 -4.83 -4.93 -3.42
CA SER A 132 -6.30 -5.10 -3.39
C SER A 132 -6.83 -5.94 -2.21
N HIS A 133 -6.06 -6.13 -1.14
CA HIS A 133 -6.43 -7.01 -0.01
C HIS A 133 -7.70 -6.56 0.72
N HIS A 134 -7.97 -5.27 0.78
CA HIS A 134 -9.10 -4.70 1.52
C HIS A 134 -10.05 -3.91 0.62
N VAL A 135 -10.06 -4.25 -0.67
CA VAL A 135 -11.00 -3.71 -1.64
C VAL A 135 -12.22 -4.61 -1.69
N LYS A 136 -13.40 -4.08 -1.39
CA LYS A 136 -14.67 -4.81 -1.34
C LYS A 136 -15.70 -4.17 -2.24
N LEU A 137 -16.43 -5.00 -2.97
CA LEU A 137 -17.63 -4.59 -3.68
C LEU A 137 -18.83 -4.69 -2.73
N LEU A 138 -19.51 -3.58 -2.53
CA LEU A 138 -20.70 -3.47 -1.72
C LEU A 138 -21.91 -3.36 -2.66
N SER A 139 -22.52 -4.50 -2.96
CA SER A 139 -23.55 -4.62 -3.98
C SER A 139 -24.92 -4.07 -3.54
N SER A 140 -25.10 -3.70 -2.28
CA SER A 140 -26.37 -3.20 -1.77
C SER A 140 -26.21 -2.26 -0.59
N LYS A 141 -27.22 -1.43 -0.37
CA LYS A 141 -27.37 -0.55 0.81
C LYS A 141 -27.14 -1.30 2.12
N ARG A 142 -27.75 -2.50 2.26
CA ARG A 142 -27.62 -3.33 3.47
C ARG A 142 -26.16 -3.68 3.74
N LEU A 143 -25.41 -4.11 2.74
CA LEU A 143 -23.99 -4.46 2.87
C LEU A 143 -23.13 -3.23 3.19
N ALA A 144 -23.41 -2.10 2.56
CA ALA A 144 -22.68 -0.85 2.80
C ALA A 144 -22.90 -0.32 4.24
N ILE A 145 -24.13 -0.36 4.74
CA ILE A 145 -24.44 0.02 6.13
C ILE A 145 -23.78 -0.95 7.12
N ALA A 146 -23.82 -2.26 6.87
CA ALA A 146 -23.17 -3.25 7.74
C ALA A 146 -21.64 -3.04 7.79
N TYR A 147 -21.02 -2.76 6.62
CA TYR A 147 -19.61 -2.41 6.53
C TYR A 147 -19.29 -1.13 7.34
N THR A 148 -20.08 -0.08 7.17
CA THR A 148 -19.95 1.18 7.91
C THR A 148 -20.01 0.95 9.42
N LYS A 149 -21.04 0.24 9.91
CA LYS A 149 -21.18 -0.09 11.32
C LYS A 149 -19.95 -0.84 11.86
N LYS A 150 -19.39 -1.76 11.07
CA LYS A 150 -18.17 -2.50 11.43
C LYS A 150 -16.97 -1.56 11.55
N MET A 151 -16.77 -0.65 10.59
CA MET A 151 -15.66 0.30 10.57
C MET A 151 -15.69 1.26 11.76
N PHE A 152 -16.89 1.69 12.17
CA PHE A 152 -17.05 2.57 13.33
C PHE A 152 -17.11 1.85 14.70
N ARG A 153 -17.07 0.52 14.72
CA ARG A 153 -17.07 -0.28 15.96
C ARG A 153 -15.71 -0.96 16.19
N ARG A 154 -15.45 -2.04 15.46
CA ARG A 154 -14.25 -2.88 15.63
C ARG A 154 -13.13 -2.49 14.69
N GLY A 155 -13.48 -1.83 13.60
CA GLY A 155 -12.57 -1.60 12.50
C GLY A 155 -12.25 -2.88 11.72
N ILE A 156 -11.28 -2.77 10.85
CA ILE A 156 -10.78 -3.88 10.01
C ILE A 156 -9.25 -3.81 10.03
N SER A 157 -8.60 -4.95 10.28
CA SER A 157 -7.15 -5.04 10.17
C SER A 157 -6.69 -4.82 8.73
N PRO A 158 -5.72 -3.96 8.47
CA PRO A 158 -5.13 -3.80 7.14
C PRO A 158 -4.22 -4.96 6.74
N SER A 159 -4.01 -5.91 7.63
CA SER A 159 -3.22 -7.11 7.37
C SER A 159 -3.89 -7.99 6.33
N PRO A 160 -3.12 -8.54 5.35
CA PRO A 160 -3.67 -9.52 4.43
C PRO A 160 -4.16 -10.75 5.21
N SER A 161 -5.40 -11.18 4.98
CA SER A 161 -5.88 -12.40 5.60
C SER A 161 -5.15 -13.63 5.03
N PHE A 162 -4.92 -14.65 5.88
CA PHE A 162 -4.32 -15.92 5.47
C PHE A 162 -5.08 -16.55 4.29
N ILE A 163 -6.40 -16.54 4.34
CA ILE A 163 -7.28 -17.11 3.31
C ILE A 163 -7.09 -16.39 1.95
N PHE A 164 -6.91 -15.08 1.96
CA PHE A 164 -6.71 -14.32 0.74
C PHE A 164 -5.36 -14.66 0.08
N LYS A 165 -4.28 -14.76 0.87
CA LYS A 165 -2.95 -15.18 0.36
C LYS A 165 -2.95 -16.63 -0.13
N ALA A 166 -3.61 -17.53 0.59
CA ALA A 166 -3.74 -18.93 0.18
C ALA A 166 -4.50 -19.04 -1.16
N ASN A 167 -5.64 -18.37 -1.31
CA ASN A 167 -6.43 -18.39 -2.54
C ASN A 167 -5.70 -17.75 -3.74
N SER A 168 -4.98 -16.63 -3.54
CA SER A 168 -4.21 -16.02 -4.63
C SER A 168 -3.07 -16.92 -5.09
N ASN A 169 -2.46 -17.65 -4.16
CA ASN A 169 -1.38 -18.58 -4.45
C ASN A 169 -1.87 -19.88 -5.13
N ILE A 170 -3.04 -20.39 -4.78
CA ILE A 170 -3.60 -21.60 -5.39
C ILE A 170 -4.04 -21.33 -6.84
N ARG A 171 -4.65 -20.17 -7.11
CA ARG A 171 -5.12 -19.81 -8.46
C ARG A 171 -4.02 -19.49 -9.47
N SER A 172 -2.83 -19.14 -9.04
CA SER A 172 -1.70 -18.75 -9.94
C SER A 172 -0.76 -19.90 -10.30
N SER A 173 -1.08 -21.16 -9.98
CA SER A 173 -0.16 -22.29 -10.17
C SER A 173 -0.63 -23.28 -11.24
N ASN A 174 0.02 -23.19 -12.39
CA ASN A 174 -0.16 -24.17 -13.49
C ASN A 174 1.02 -25.17 -13.64
N THR A 175 2.01 -25.24 -12.72
CA THR A 175 3.16 -26.15 -12.89
C THR A 175 3.72 -26.69 -11.58
N LYS A 176 4.14 -27.98 -11.57
CA LYS A 176 4.74 -28.68 -10.40
C LYS A 176 6.00 -28.01 -9.82
N SER A 177 6.79 -27.32 -10.62
CA SER A 177 8.00 -26.59 -10.16
C SER A 177 7.68 -25.42 -9.22
N THR A 178 6.49 -24.87 -9.35
CA THR A 178 5.99 -23.78 -8.49
C THR A 178 5.70 -24.26 -7.06
N PHE A 179 5.45 -25.55 -6.85
CA PHE A 179 5.12 -26.12 -5.54
C PHE A 179 6.34 -26.17 -4.62
N ILE A 180 7.50 -26.58 -5.12
CA ILE A 180 8.76 -26.67 -4.34
C ILE A 180 9.26 -25.26 -3.97
N ASN A 181 9.15 -24.29 -4.87
CA ASN A 181 9.53 -22.91 -4.60
C ASN A 181 8.62 -22.24 -3.56
N ARG A 182 7.43 -22.77 -3.33
CA ARG A 182 6.48 -22.31 -2.31
C ARG A 182 6.88 -22.71 -0.90
N PHE A 183 7.38 -23.94 -0.72
CA PHE A 183 7.88 -24.39 0.58
C PHE A 183 9.08 -23.56 1.05
N LYS A 184 9.95 -23.14 0.14
CA LYS A 184 11.10 -22.26 0.44
C LYS A 184 10.67 -20.85 0.90
N ARG A 185 9.44 -20.42 0.61
CA ARG A 185 8.88 -19.10 1.01
C ARG A 185 8.06 -19.12 2.30
N ILE A 186 7.91 -20.28 2.95
CA ILE A 186 7.16 -20.39 4.22
C ILE A 186 7.74 -19.49 5.33
N PRO A 187 9.08 -19.42 5.54
CA PRO A 187 9.64 -18.56 6.58
C PRO A 187 9.37 -17.06 6.32
N GLU A 188 9.48 -16.63 5.06
CA GLU A 188 9.16 -15.25 4.65
C GLU A 188 7.67 -14.93 4.86
N PHE A 189 6.82 -15.90 4.61
CA PHE A 189 5.38 -15.80 4.83
C PHE A 189 5.03 -15.70 6.32
N VAL A 190 5.63 -16.53 7.18
CA VAL A 190 5.43 -16.48 8.65
C VAL A 190 5.92 -15.15 9.21
N HIS A 191 7.07 -14.66 8.76
CA HIS A 191 7.60 -13.35 9.14
C HIS A 191 6.65 -12.21 8.75
N THR A 192 6.13 -12.24 7.51
CA THR A 192 5.16 -11.26 7.04
C THR A 192 3.85 -11.30 7.84
N LEU A 193 3.38 -12.49 8.22
CA LEU A 193 2.19 -12.65 9.07
C LEU A 193 2.40 -12.09 10.48
N ARG A 194 3.57 -12.36 11.08
CA ARG A 194 3.90 -11.81 12.42
C ARG A 194 3.97 -10.29 12.41
N ASN A 195 4.56 -9.70 11.37
CA ASN A 195 4.65 -8.24 11.24
C ASN A 195 3.31 -7.61 10.89
N SER A 196 2.49 -8.28 10.08
CA SER A 196 1.17 -7.76 9.71
C SER A 196 0.18 -7.71 10.87
N LYS A 197 0.34 -8.56 11.89
CA LYS A 197 -0.47 -8.52 13.12
C LYS A 197 -0.18 -7.28 13.99
N LYS A 198 0.91 -6.58 13.75
CA LYS A 198 1.27 -5.35 14.48
C LYS A 198 0.49 -4.13 14.02
N PHE A 199 -0.11 -4.16 12.82
CA PHE A 199 -0.93 -3.06 12.35
C PHE A 199 -2.23 -2.96 13.16
N PRO A 200 -2.55 -1.80 13.72
CA PRO A 200 -3.82 -1.58 14.40
C PRO A 200 -4.98 -1.70 13.41
N ASN A 201 -6.16 -2.01 13.91
CA ASN A 201 -7.36 -1.98 13.09
C ASN A 201 -7.62 -0.54 12.63
N GLU A 202 -7.85 -0.37 11.34
CA GLU A 202 -8.35 0.87 10.78
C GLU A 202 -9.84 1.01 11.15
N LYS A 203 -10.21 2.14 11.72
CA LYS A 203 -11.56 2.40 12.22
C LYS A 203 -11.87 3.91 12.22
N SER A 204 -13.12 4.23 12.56
CA SER A 204 -13.62 5.61 12.71
C SER A 204 -13.66 6.42 11.41
N TYR A 205 -13.66 5.74 10.27
CA TYR A 205 -13.91 6.32 8.96
C TYR A 205 -14.45 5.25 8.02
N VAL A 206 -14.98 5.69 6.87
CA VAL A 206 -15.22 4.84 5.70
C VAL A 206 -14.82 5.60 4.44
N TYR A 207 -14.26 4.84 3.49
CA TYR A 207 -13.95 5.29 2.14
C TYR A 207 -14.80 4.49 1.16
N PHE A 208 -15.56 5.19 0.34
CA PHE A 208 -16.31 4.63 -0.78
C PHE A 208 -15.83 5.23 -2.09
N GLN A 209 -15.92 4.46 -3.14
CA GLN A 209 -15.62 4.89 -4.49
C GLN A 209 -16.68 4.32 -5.42
N GLU A 210 -17.01 5.03 -6.47
CA GLU A 210 -17.89 4.50 -7.52
C GLU A 210 -17.27 3.26 -8.16
N PHE A 211 -18.11 2.34 -8.53
CA PHE A 211 -17.69 1.15 -9.25
C PHE A 211 -17.72 1.43 -10.76
N ILE A 212 -16.61 1.16 -11.43
CA ILE A 212 -16.50 1.24 -12.88
C ILE A 212 -16.81 -0.16 -13.45
N PRO A 213 -17.96 -0.34 -14.10
CA PRO A 213 -18.32 -1.65 -14.64
C PRO A 213 -17.48 -1.98 -15.89
N ASN A 214 -17.43 -3.28 -16.23
CA ASN A 214 -16.87 -3.80 -17.48
C ASN A 214 -15.38 -3.49 -17.72
N ALA A 215 -14.64 -3.12 -16.69
CA ALA A 215 -13.20 -3.00 -16.80
C ALA A 215 -12.57 -4.40 -16.96
N SER A 216 -11.96 -4.69 -18.12
CA SER A 216 -11.27 -5.96 -18.39
C SER A 216 -9.80 -5.93 -17.98
N PHE A 217 -9.23 -4.76 -17.81
CA PHE A 217 -7.85 -4.53 -17.38
C PHE A 217 -7.68 -3.17 -16.70
N ASP A 218 -6.56 -2.99 -16.01
CA ASP A 218 -6.03 -1.69 -15.62
C ASP A 218 -4.63 -1.49 -16.22
N ILE A 219 -4.19 -0.23 -16.26
CA ILE A 219 -2.84 0.14 -16.70
C ILE A 219 -2.09 0.71 -15.51
N LYS A 220 -0.89 0.18 -15.27
CA LYS A 220 0.07 0.78 -14.36
C LYS A 220 1.08 1.59 -15.15
N VAL A 221 1.13 2.89 -14.88
CA VAL A 221 2.13 3.79 -15.44
C VAL A 221 3.18 4.10 -14.38
N VAL A 222 4.44 4.06 -14.77
CA VAL A 222 5.59 4.41 -13.93
C VAL A 222 6.31 5.56 -14.62
N VAL A 223 6.52 6.64 -13.90
CA VAL A 223 7.25 7.83 -14.38
C VAL A 223 8.51 7.97 -13.54
N ILE A 224 9.66 8.07 -14.20
CA ILE A 224 10.96 8.28 -13.56
C ILE A 224 11.66 9.41 -14.35
N LYS A 225 11.68 10.59 -13.78
CA LYS A 225 12.14 11.81 -14.47
C LYS A 225 11.36 12.02 -15.77
N ASP A 226 12.04 12.01 -16.90
CA ASP A 226 11.54 12.14 -18.27
C ASP A 226 11.08 10.82 -18.90
N LYS A 227 11.31 9.70 -18.23
CA LYS A 227 10.99 8.37 -18.75
C LYS A 227 9.63 7.89 -18.23
N VAL A 228 8.80 7.43 -19.15
CA VAL A 228 7.49 6.84 -18.86
C VAL A 228 7.49 5.40 -19.33
N SER A 229 7.03 4.51 -18.48
CA SER A 229 6.83 3.10 -18.77
C SER A 229 5.49 2.64 -18.22
N GLY A 230 4.88 1.64 -18.83
CA GLY A 230 3.59 1.13 -18.37
C GLY A 230 3.34 -0.30 -18.81
N PHE A 231 2.41 -0.96 -18.14
CA PHE A 231 1.94 -2.29 -18.50
C PHE A 231 0.48 -2.47 -18.08
N GLY A 232 -0.25 -3.26 -18.87
CA GLY A 232 -1.61 -3.64 -18.57
C GLY A 232 -1.67 -4.83 -17.61
N ARG A 233 -2.72 -4.88 -16.78
CA ARG A 233 -3.02 -6.02 -15.89
C ARG A 233 -4.46 -6.44 -16.11
N LYS A 234 -4.66 -7.70 -16.52
CA LYS A 234 -6.00 -8.24 -16.72
C LYS A 234 -6.75 -8.42 -15.41
N VAL A 235 -8.04 -8.14 -15.43
CA VAL A 235 -8.93 -8.49 -14.34
C VAL A 235 -9.04 -10.00 -14.23
N ARG A 236 -9.00 -10.53 -13.03
CA ARG A 236 -9.08 -11.97 -12.77
C ARG A 236 -10.47 -12.50 -13.10
N SER A 237 -10.53 -13.73 -13.64
CA SER A 237 -11.80 -14.41 -13.83
C SER A 237 -12.58 -14.52 -12.51
N GLY A 238 -13.84 -14.09 -12.52
CA GLY A 238 -14.70 -14.08 -11.33
C GLY A 238 -14.33 -13.05 -10.24
N ASP A 239 -13.53 -12.05 -10.57
CA ASP A 239 -13.19 -10.92 -9.70
C ASP A 239 -13.41 -9.61 -10.47
N PHE A 240 -13.51 -8.49 -9.76
CA PHE A 240 -13.57 -7.15 -10.34
C PHE A 240 -12.24 -6.39 -10.22
N ARG A 241 -11.22 -7.00 -9.60
CA ARG A 241 -9.93 -6.39 -9.29
C ARG A 241 -8.86 -6.88 -10.25
N ALA A 242 -8.13 -5.97 -10.86
CA ALA A 242 -6.96 -6.29 -11.68
C ALA A 242 -5.68 -6.41 -10.85
N SER A 243 -5.54 -5.58 -9.81
CA SER A 243 -4.32 -5.54 -8.99
C SER A 243 -4.13 -6.79 -8.11
N GLY A 244 -2.90 -7.28 -8.03
CA GLY A 244 -2.49 -8.33 -7.09
C GLY A 244 -2.54 -9.76 -7.65
N GLY A 245 -2.32 -10.00 -8.92
CA GLY A 245 -2.10 -11.34 -9.48
C GLY A 245 -2.88 -11.67 -10.74
N GLY A 246 -3.11 -10.69 -11.59
CA GLY A 246 -3.56 -10.90 -12.96
C GLY A 246 -2.38 -11.09 -13.92
N ASP A 247 -2.67 -11.60 -15.11
CA ASP A 247 -1.72 -11.62 -16.21
C ASP A 247 -1.41 -10.20 -16.65
N THR A 248 -0.15 -9.96 -17.00
CA THR A 248 0.33 -8.66 -17.51
C THR A 248 0.60 -8.75 -19.01
N PHE A 249 0.46 -7.65 -19.70
CA PHE A 249 0.77 -7.51 -21.13
C PHE A 249 1.33 -6.13 -21.42
#